data_c46decc31332d2a00bf52bbdf47e632c
#
_entry.id   c46decc31332d2a00bf52bbdf47e632c
#
_cell.length_a   1.000
_cell.length_b   1.000
_cell.length_c   1.000
_cell.angle_alpha   90.00
_cell.angle_beta   90.00
_cell.angle_gamma   90.00
#
_symmetry.space_group_name_H-M   'P 1'
#
loop_
_entity.id
_entity.type
_entity.pdbx_description
1 polymer ?
#
loop_
_entity_poly.entity_id
_entity_poly.type
_entity_poly.pdbx_seq_one_letter_code
_entity_poly.pdbx_strand_id
1 'polypeptide(L)'
;QKLKELKDKFIKDVDASGINMQSLDANTASPEAFENALITIPFLAKKRMVIIENIIASKRSEKSLETIASLIEKKSSQNTIMVFWEETLDAKKLKNPFIKKLLKEKYIYSFELLNPKNLLIWVRNTVKNMGSAISLEAAQFLCDAIGNNLWEVQTELEKLASYKRKKEIVLADIRNLSGAEIDENIFALTDAIGNNNKKSALSLVQKFLSGGM
;
A
#
# COMPACT_ATOMS: atom_id res chain seq x y z
N GLN A 1 -0.26 1.43 -4.62
CA GLN A 1 0.05 2.54 -5.54
C GLN A 1 1.10 2.12 -6.58
N LYS A 2 2.31 1.66 -6.19
CA LYS A 2 3.40 1.34 -7.13
C LYS A 2 3.06 0.22 -8.12
N LEU A 3 2.38 -0.83 -7.68
CA LEU A 3 1.93 -1.90 -8.57
C LEU A 3 0.94 -1.37 -9.61
N LYS A 4 0.03 -0.47 -9.21
CA LYS A 4 -0.91 0.20 -10.13
C LYS A 4 -0.16 1.04 -11.15
N GLU A 5 0.82 1.84 -10.74
CA GLU A 5 1.67 2.63 -11.66
C GLU A 5 2.38 1.74 -12.69
N LEU A 6 2.90 0.57 -12.27
CA LEU A 6 3.52 -0.37 -13.18
C LEU A 6 2.52 -0.98 -14.18
N LYS A 7 1.32 -1.34 -13.73
CA LYS A 7 0.23 -1.83 -14.59
C LYS A 7 -0.20 -0.76 -15.59
N ASP A 8 -0.45 0.46 -15.13
CA ASP A 8 -0.87 1.58 -15.98
C ASP A 8 0.20 1.94 -17.02
N LYS A 9 1.47 1.93 -16.62
CA LYS A 9 2.58 2.13 -17.54
C LYS A 9 2.67 1.02 -18.60
N PHE A 10 2.49 -0.24 -18.20
CA PHE A 10 2.50 -1.36 -19.13
C PHE A 10 1.36 -1.25 -20.15
N ILE A 11 0.16 -0.91 -19.71
CA ILE A 11 -1.00 -0.69 -20.59
C ILE A 11 -0.71 0.47 -21.55
N LYS A 12 -0.16 1.57 -21.06
CA LYS A 12 0.12 2.73 -21.89
C LYS A 12 1.22 2.50 -22.92
N ASP A 13 2.31 1.85 -22.54
CA ASP A 13 3.57 1.83 -23.34
C ASP A 13 3.75 0.53 -24.12
N VAL A 14 3.07 -0.57 -23.74
CA VAL A 14 3.34 -1.92 -24.27
C VAL A 14 2.10 -2.60 -24.83
N ASP A 15 0.99 -2.60 -24.08
CA ASP A 15 -0.22 -3.32 -24.45
C ASP A 15 -1.49 -2.57 -24.02
N ALA A 16 -2.00 -1.73 -24.90
CA ALA A 16 -3.19 -0.92 -24.63
C ALA A 16 -4.47 -1.75 -24.38
N SER A 17 -4.48 -3.00 -24.79
CA SER A 17 -5.61 -3.92 -24.55
C SER A 17 -5.61 -4.53 -23.15
N GLY A 18 -4.45 -4.61 -22.50
CA GLY A 18 -4.25 -5.28 -21.21
C GLY A 18 -4.34 -6.82 -21.26
N ILE A 19 -4.54 -7.41 -22.44
CA ILE A 19 -4.69 -8.88 -22.62
C ILE A 19 -3.40 -9.63 -22.21
N ASN A 20 -2.25 -9.00 -22.41
CA ASN A 20 -0.95 -9.60 -22.09
C ASN A 20 -0.53 -9.40 -20.62
N MET A 21 -1.47 -9.09 -19.73
CA MET A 21 -1.21 -8.95 -18.30
C MET A 21 -1.96 -10.04 -17.53
N GLN A 22 -1.23 -10.78 -16.68
CA GLN A 22 -1.78 -11.87 -15.87
C GLN A 22 -1.26 -11.76 -14.44
N SER A 23 -2.16 -11.92 -13.46
CA SER A 23 -1.80 -12.07 -12.04
C SER A 23 -2.00 -13.50 -11.57
N LEU A 24 -1.07 -13.99 -10.76
CA LEU A 24 -1.09 -15.30 -10.11
C LEU A 24 -0.86 -15.12 -8.61
N ASP A 25 -1.80 -15.52 -7.78
CA ASP A 25 -1.57 -15.62 -6.33
C ASP A 25 -0.87 -16.95 -6.02
N ALA A 26 0.32 -16.87 -5.45
CA ALA A 26 1.11 -18.04 -5.09
C ALA A 26 0.45 -18.91 -4.01
N ASN A 27 -0.56 -18.44 -3.28
CA ASN A 27 -1.31 -19.28 -2.33
C ASN A 27 -2.24 -20.27 -3.05
N THR A 28 -2.80 -19.89 -4.18
CA THR A 28 -3.87 -20.63 -4.88
C THR A 28 -3.45 -21.20 -6.23
N ALA A 29 -2.50 -20.58 -6.91
CA ALA A 29 -2.07 -20.99 -8.25
C ALA A 29 -1.42 -22.38 -8.25
N SER A 30 -1.78 -23.24 -9.21
CA SER A 30 -1.12 -24.54 -9.40
C SER A 30 0.24 -24.39 -10.10
N PRO A 31 1.14 -25.39 -10.01
CA PRO A 31 2.40 -25.39 -10.78
C PRO A 31 2.18 -25.24 -12.29
N GLU A 32 1.13 -25.86 -12.82
CA GLU A 32 0.74 -25.77 -14.23
C GLU A 32 0.31 -24.34 -14.61
N ALA A 33 -0.35 -23.61 -13.69
CA ALA A 33 -0.72 -22.21 -13.90
C ALA A 33 0.51 -21.32 -14.01
N PHE A 34 1.54 -21.56 -13.18
CA PHE A 34 2.83 -20.88 -13.31
C PHE A 34 3.52 -21.21 -14.64
N GLU A 35 3.58 -22.49 -14.99
CA GLU A 35 4.17 -22.92 -16.26
C GLU A 35 3.47 -22.25 -17.44
N ASN A 36 2.15 -22.31 -17.51
CA ASN A 36 1.37 -21.69 -18.58
C ASN A 36 1.60 -20.17 -18.65
N ALA A 37 1.64 -19.49 -17.52
CA ALA A 37 1.91 -18.05 -17.49
C ALA A 37 3.29 -17.68 -18.03
N LEU A 38 4.29 -18.54 -17.81
CA LEU A 38 5.68 -18.31 -18.22
C LEU A 38 5.93 -18.63 -19.70
N ILE A 39 5.28 -19.69 -20.24
CA ILE A 39 5.49 -20.12 -21.63
C ILE A 39 4.61 -19.38 -22.64
N THR A 40 3.51 -18.77 -22.18
CA THR A 40 2.59 -18.04 -23.06
C THR A 40 3.31 -16.87 -23.72
N ILE A 41 3.29 -16.80 -25.03
CA ILE A 41 3.85 -15.69 -25.80
C ILE A 41 2.92 -14.49 -25.79
N PRO A 42 3.45 -13.25 -25.91
CA PRO A 42 2.61 -12.06 -26.03
C PRO A 42 1.73 -12.13 -27.30
N PHE A 43 0.49 -11.71 -27.17
CA PHE A 43 -0.46 -11.60 -28.30
C PHE A 43 -0.51 -10.16 -28.78
N LEU A 44 -0.15 -9.91 -30.03
CA LEU A 44 -0.13 -8.58 -30.67
C LEU A 44 0.63 -7.49 -29.88
N ALA A 45 1.55 -7.88 -29.00
CA ALA A 45 2.39 -6.98 -28.22
C ALA A 45 3.84 -7.46 -28.18
N LYS A 46 4.77 -6.55 -27.87
CA LYS A 46 6.21 -6.90 -27.78
C LYS A 46 6.54 -7.69 -26.52
N LYS A 47 5.79 -7.47 -25.45
CA LYS A 47 6.02 -8.10 -24.13
C LYS A 47 4.71 -8.42 -23.46
N ARG A 48 4.75 -9.36 -22.51
CA ARG A 48 3.69 -9.61 -21.55
C ARG A 48 4.16 -9.31 -20.12
N MET A 49 3.22 -9.10 -19.21
CA MET A 49 3.49 -8.92 -17.78
C MET A 49 2.85 -10.05 -16.99
N VAL A 50 3.65 -10.74 -16.18
CA VAL A 50 3.17 -11.74 -15.21
C VAL A 50 3.45 -11.21 -13.81
N ILE A 51 2.40 -11.03 -13.03
CA ILE A 51 2.47 -10.56 -11.65
C ILE A 51 2.29 -11.77 -10.76
N ILE A 52 3.27 -12.07 -9.94
CA ILE A 52 3.26 -13.17 -8.97
C ILE A 52 3.10 -12.55 -7.59
N GLU A 53 1.98 -12.87 -6.96
CA GLU A 53 1.60 -12.29 -5.66
C GLU A 53 1.87 -13.29 -4.54
N ASN A 54 2.41 -12.80 -3.42
CA ASN A 54 2.56 -13.54 -2.16
C ASN A 54 3.47 -14.79 -2.23
N ILE A 55 4.48 -14.82 -3.12
CA ILE A 55 5.35 -16.00 -3.23
C ILE A 55 6.17 -16.24 -1.95
N ILE A 56 6.62 -15.17 -1.29
CA ILE A 56 7.38 -15.23 -0.04
C ILE A 56 6.45 -15.51 1.15
N ALA A 57 5.29 -14.83 1.21
CA ALA A 57 4.32 -15.01 2.28
C ALA A 57 3.49 -16.30 2.14
N SER A 58 3.53 -16.98 0.97
CA SER A 58 2.71 -18.17 0.71
C SER A 58 2.97 -19.30 1.72
N LYS A 59 1.98 -20.17 1.93
CA LYS A 59 2.11 -21.40 2.75
C LYS A 59 2.81 -22.55 2.01
N ARG A 60 3.40 -22.29 0.84
CA ARG A 60 4.07 -23.31 0.04
C ARG A 60 5.29 -23.90 0.76
N SER A 61 5.52 -25.20 0.57
CA SER A 61 6.72 -25.87 1.03
C SER A 61 7.96 -25.39 0.28
N GLU A 62 9.14 -25.55 0.84
CA GLU A 62 10.40 -25.22 0.17
C GLU A 62 10.53 -25.94 -1.17
N LYS A 63 10.17 -27.22 -1.25
CA LYS A 63 10.17 -28.02 -2.48
C LYS A 63 9.27 -27.41 -3.55
N SER A 64 8.11 -26.88 -3.19
CA SER A 64 7.21 -26.20 -4.13
C SER A 64 7.82 -24.89 -4.63
N LEU A 65 8.50 -24.15 -3.77
CA LEU A 65 9.20 -22.91 -4.15
C LEU A 65 10.38 -23.20 -5.10
N GLU A 66 11.13 -24.27 -4.87
CA GLU A 66 12.20 -24.73 -5.76
C GLU A 66 11.67 -25.13 -7.14
N THR A 67 10.53 -25.81 -7.19
CA THR A 67 9.86 -26.14 -8.46
C THR A 67 9.49 -24.89 -9.23
N ILE A 68 8.86 -23.91 -8.58
CA ILE A 68 8.49 -22.62 -9.20
C ILE A 68 9.75 -21.85 -9.65
N ALA A 69 10.78 -21.82 -8.82
CA ALA A 69 12.07 -21.20 -9.16
C ALA A 69 12.68 -21.80 -10.44
N SER A 70 12.70 -23.13 -10.51
CA SER A 70 13.18 -23.87 -11.67
C SER A 70 12.36 -23.60 -12.94
N LEU A 71 11.04 -23.48 -12.82
CA LEU A 71 10.16 -23.09 -13.91
C LEU A 71 10.47 -21.67 -14.41
N ILE A 72 10.62 -20.72 -13.50
CA ILE A 72 10.96 -19.33 -13.82
C ILE A 72 12.31 -19.28 -14.56
N GLU A 73 13.34 -19.95 -14.04
CA GLU A 73 14.67 -19.93 -14.64
C GLU A 73 14.73 -20.60 -16.03
N LYS A 74 14.01 -21.69 -16.22
CA LYS A 74 14.07 -22.47 -17.46
C LYS A 74 13.11 -21.97 -18.53
N LYS A 75 11.96 -21.41 -18.15
CA LYS A 75 10.84 -21.13 -19.05
C LYS A 75 10.50 -19.66 -19.20
N SER A 76 11.11 -18.76 -18.42
CA SER A 76 10.87 -17.35 -18.61
C SER A 76 11.41 -16.86 -19.94
N SER A 77 10.53 -16.29 -20.75
CA SER A 77 10.89 -15.67 -22.02
C SER A 77 11.48 -14.26 -21.80
N GLN A 78 12.42 -13.86 -22.66
CA GLN A 78 12.93 -12.47 -22.70
C GLN A 78 11.81 -11.45 -22.96
N ASN A 79 10.67 -11.90 -23.48
CA ASN A 79 9.50 -11.08 -23.73
C ASN A 79 8.52 -11.04 -22.54
N THR A 80 8.85 -11.66 -21.39
CA THR A 80 8.05 -11.66 -20.18
C THR A 80 8.67 -10.76 -19.13
N ILE A 81 7.89 -9.74 -18.70
CA ILE A 81 8.21 -8.93 -17.53
C ILE A 81 7.58 -9.61 -16.33
N MET A 82 8.39 -10.03 -15.37
CA MET A 82 7.90 -10.59 -14.11
C MET A 82 7.91 -9.54 -13.02
N VAL A 83 6.81 -9.43 -12.30
CA VAL A 83 6.64 -8.56 -11.14
C VAL A 83 6.29 -9.43 -9.95
N PHE A 84 7.12 -9.43 -8.92
CA PHE A 84 6.83 -10.10 -7.66
C PHE A 84 6.25 -9.08 -6.70
N TRP A 85 5.06 -9.34 -6.20
CA TRP A 85 4.36 -8.48 -5.27
C TRP A 85 4.16 -9.21 -3.94
N GLU A 86 4.69 -8.63 -2.87
CA GLU A 86 4.57 -9.16 -1.52
C GLU A 86 3.91 -8.13 -0.61
N GLU A 87 2.90 -8.54 0.10
CA GLU A 87 2.28 -7.70 1.14
C GLU A 87 3.10 -7.73 2.42
N THR A 88 3.60 -8.92 2.77
CA THR A 88 4.43 -9.14 3.96
C THR A 88 5.59 -10.05 3.64
N LEU A 89 6.69 -9.92 4.39
CA LEU A 89 7.86 -10.80 4.26
C LEU A 89 7.89 -11.80 5.40
N ASP A 90 7.86 -13.11 5.08
CA ASP A 90 8.12 -14.16 6.06
C ASP A 90 9.64 -14.30 6.28
N ALA A 91 10.11 -13.87 7.46
CA ALA A 91 11.53 -13.91 7.83
C ALA A 91 12.15 -15.32 7.71
N LYS A 92 11.35 -16.39 7.91
CA LYS A 92 11.83 -17.78 7.78
C LYS A 92 12.20 -18.11 6.34
N LYS A 93 11.43 -17.60 5.39
CA LYS A 93 11.64 -17.85 3.95
C LYS A 93 12.71 -16.98 3.30
N LEU A 94 13.14 -15.91 3.94
CA LEU A 94 14.26 -15.09 3.46
C LEU A 94 15.58 -15.87 3.33
N LYS A 95 15.70 -17.03 3.97
CA LYS A 95 16.85 -17.92 3.84
C LYS A 95 16.84 -18.75 2.56
N ASN A 96 15.69 -18.90 1.91
CA ASN A 96 15.55 -19.68 0.67
C ASN A 96 16.41 -19.08 -0.46
N PRO A 97 17.17 -19.89 -1.21
CA PRO A 97 18.09 -19.43 -2.26
C PRO A 97 17.39 -18.63 -3.36
N PHE A 98 16.21 -19.06 -3.78
CA PHE A 98 15.42 -18.37 -4.80
C PHE A 98 14.99 -16.97 -4.34
N ILE A 99 14.49 -16.87 -3.10
CA ILE A 99 14.09 -15.58 -2.53
C ILE A 99 15.29 -14.66 -2.37
N LYS A 100 16.44 -15.19 -1.92
CA LYS A 100 17.69 -14.41 -1.86
C LYS A 100 18.11 -13.89 -3.24
N LYS A 101 17.87 -14.66 -4.30
CA LYS A 101 18.15 -14.23 -5.67
C LYS A 101 17.22 -13.08 -6.08
N LEU A 102 15.91 -13.20 -5.81
CA LEU A 102 14.94 -12.14 -6.07
C LEU A 102 15.32 -10.84 -5.34
N LEU A 103 15.74 -10.94 -4.07
CA LEU A 103 16.14 -9.79 -3.26
C LEU A 103 17.47 -9.14 -3.68
N LYS A 104 18.17 -9.68 -4.66
CA LYS A 104 19.37 -9.08 -5.26
C LYS A 104 19.12 -8.45 -6.62
N GLU A 105 17.91 -8.55 -7.14
CA GLU A 105 17.55 -7.95 -8.42
C GLU A 105 17.65 -6.42 -8.38
N LYS A 106 17.87 -5.81 -9.53
CA LYS A 106 18.12 -4.36 -9.66
C LYS A 106 16.90 -3.51 -9.27
N TYR A 107 15.69 -4.01 -9.51
CA TYR A 107 14.45 -3.23 -9.36
C TYR A 107 13.64 -3.76 -8.18
N ILE A 108 14.10 -3.47 -6.97
CA ILE A 108 13.42 -3.79 -5.72
C ILE A 108 12.87 -2.49 -5.12
N TYR A 109 11.63 -2.57 -4.67
CA TYR A 109 10.96 -1.48 -3.96
C TYR A 109 10.48 -2.02 -2.60
N SER A 110 10.95 -1.44 -1.51
CA SER A 110 10.45 -1.71 -0.16
C SER A 110 9.55 -0.58 0.29
N PHE A 111 8.41 -0.93 0.86
CA PHE A 111 7.39 0.01 1.36
C PHE A 111 7.19 -0.26 2.84
N GLU A 112 7.96 0.43 3.66
CA GLU A 112 7.82 0.38 5.11
C GLU A 112 6.73 1.33 5.58
N LEU A 113 6.17 1.06 6.76
CA LEU A 113 5.27 2.00 7.42
C LEU A 113 6.00 3.33 7.62
N LEU A 114 5.33 4.41 7.31
CA LEU A 114 5.91 5.74 7.48
C LEU A 114 6.05 6.04 8.97
N ASN A 115 7.23 6.52 9.39
CA ASN A 115 7.34 7.12 10.71
C ASN A 115 6.53 8.44 10.76
N PRO A 116 6.19 8.95 11.96
CA PRO A 116 5.32 10.14 12.09
C PRO A 116 5.80 11.34 11.28
N LYS A 117 7.12 11.57 11.24
CA LYS A 117 7.70 12.67 10.46
C LYS A 117 7.49 12.50 8.95
N ASN A 118 7.71 11.30 8.45
CA ASN A 118 7.54 11.00 7.03
C ASN A 118 6.06 10.98 6.64
N LEU A 119 5.17 10.53 7.54
CA LEU A 119 3.72 10.59 7.33
C LEU A 119 3.26 12.04 7.18
N LEU A 120 3.70 12.94 8.03
CA LEU A 120 3.37 14.36 7.95
C LEU A 120 3.85 15.00 6.63
N ILE A 121 5.06 14.66 6.19
CA ILE A 121 5.60 15.10 4.90
C ILE A 121 4.75 14.55 3.75
N TRP A 122 4.38 13.28 3.82
CA TRP A 122 3.55 12.62 2.82
C TRP A 122 2.17 13.29 2.71
N VAL A 123 1.50 13.55 3.83
CA VAL A 123 0.19 14.26 3.89
C VAL A 123 0.30 15.61 3.19
N ARG A 124 1.29 16.43 3.53
CA ARG A 124 1.46 17.76 2.93
C ARG A 124 1.73 17.70 1.44
N ASN A 125 2.57 16.77 0.98
CA ASN A 125 2.86 16.57 -0.43
C ASN A 125 1.62 16.08 -1.20
N THR A 126 0.82 15.20 -0.61
CA THR A 126 -0.40 14.67 -1.21
C THR A 126 -1.41 15.79 -1.44
N VAL A 127 -1.64 16.64 -0.44
CA VAL A 127 -2.54 17.81 -0.58
C VAL A 127 -2.03 18.80 -1.63
N LYS A 128 -0.70 19.04 -1.65
CA LYS A 128 -0.08 19.89 -2.67
C LYS A 128 -0.31 19.36 -4.09
N ASN A 129 -0.19 18.05 -4.29
CA ASN A 129 -0.45 17.41 -5.58
C ASN A 129 -1.94 17.50 -6.00
N MET A 130 -2.86 17.63 -5.04
CA MET A 130 -4.28 17.91 -5.28
C MET A 130 -4.56 19.40 -5.57
N GLY A 131 -3.52 20.24 -5.59
CA GLY A 131 -3.62 21.68 -5.86
C GLY A 131 -4.14 22.50 -4.68
N SER A 132 -4.09 21.97 -3.46
CA SER A 132 -4.47 22.61 -2.21
C SER A 132 -3.27 22.78 -1.27
N ALA A 133 -3.47 23.45 -0.14
CA ALA A 133 -2.52 23.50 0.97
C ALA A 133 -3.18 22.96 2.24
N ILE A 134 -2.38 22.60 3.23
CA ILE A 134 -2.87 22.19 4.55
C ILE A 134 -1.98 22.81 5.62
N SER A 135 -2.60 23.37 6.68
CA SER A 135 -1.85 23.92 7.80
C SER A 135 -1.10 22.80 8.54
N LEU A 136 0.00 23.15 9.21
CA LEU A 136 0.80 22.17 9.95
C LEU A 136 -0.04 21.49 11.03
N GLU A 137 -0.84 22.26 11.75
CA GLU A 137 -1.74 21.78 12.81
C GLU A 137 -2.77 20.78 12.28
N ALA A 138 -3.42 21.10 11.16
CA ALA A 138 -4.38 20.21 10.52
C ALA A 138 -3.73 18.92 10.02
N ALA A 139 -2.54 19.01 9.41
CA ALA A 139 -1.80 17.84 8.94
C ALA A 139 -1.36 16.93 10.09
N GLN A 140 -0.84 17.51 11.17
CA GLN A 140 -0.47 16.77 12.39
C GLN A 140 -1.67 16.04 12.96
N PHE A 141 -2.78 16.76 13.11
CA PHE A 141 -4.02 16.22 13.65
C PHE A 141 -4.50 14.98 12.85
N LEU A 142 -4.51 15.06 11.50
CA LEU A 142 -4.87 13.90 10.66
C LEU A 142 -3.92 12.73 10.86
N CYS A 143 -2.61 12.99 10.96
CA CYS A 143 -1.62 11.95 11.21
C CYS A 143 -1.85 11.26 12.56
N ASP A 144 -2.17 12.01 13.60
CA ASP A 144 -2.39 11.49 14.96
C ASP A 144 -3.72 10.73 15.08
N ALA A 145 -4.76 11.20 14.39
CA ALA A 145 -6.09 10.60 14.43
C ALA A 145 -6.20 9.29 13.62
N ILE A 146 -5.63 9.25 12.41
CA ILE A 146 -5.77 8.11 11.48
C ILE A 146 -4.54 7.19 11.54
N GLY A 147 -3.37 7.74 11.86
CA GLY A 147 -2.12 6.98 11.87
C GLY A 147 -1.65 6.58 10.47
N ASN A 148 -1.07 5.36 10.36
CA ASN A 148 -0.40 4.89 9.14
C ASN A 148 -1.34 4.24 8.10
N ASN A 149 -2.65 4.35 8.24
CA ASN A 149 -3.59 3.90 7.22
C ASN A 149 -3.64 4.92 6.06
N LEU A 150 -2.67 4.83 5.15
CA LEU A 150 -2.52 5.80 4.05
C LEU A 150 -3.73 5.85 3.10
N TRP A 151 -4.51 4.77 2.99
CA TRP A 151 -5.74 4.77 2.19
C TRP A 151 -6.80 5.65 2.82
N GLU A 152 -7.00 5.51 4.10
CA GLU A 152 -7.95 6.31 4.87
C GLU A 152 -7.53 7.77 4.90
N VAL A 153 -6.25 8.04 5.20
CA VAL A 153 -5.69 9.40 5.13
C VAL A 153 -5.90 10.01 3.75
N GLN A 154 -5.64 9.28 2.67
CA GLN A 154 -5.82 9.78 1.31
C GLN A 154 -7.30 10.11 1.03
N THR A 155 -8.23 9.25 1.41
CA THR A 155 -9.67 9.47 1.24
C THR A 155 -10.13 10.73 1.97
N GLU A 156 -9.66 10.94 3.22
CA GLU A 156 -9.96 12.15 3.97
C GLU A 156 -9.37 13.40 3.31
N LEU A 157 -8.13 13.32 2.83
CA LEU A 157 -7.50 14.44 2.13
C LEU A 157 -8.22 14.80 0.82
N GLU A 158 -8.69 13.81 0.04
CA GLU A 158 -9.48 14.02 -1.17
C GLU A 158 -10.81 14.72 -0.86
N LYS A 159 -11.49 14.30 0.19
CA LYS A 159 -12.72 14.92 0.68
C LYS A 159 -12.49 16.38 1.11
N LEU A 160 -11.47 16.62 1.93
CA LEU A 160 -11.10 17.96 2.39
C LEU A 160 -10.65 18.89 1.26
N ALA A 161 -9.82 18.41 0.35
CA ALA A 161 -9.34 19.20 -0.80
C ALA A 161 -10.50 19.58 -1.74
N SER A 162 -11.44 18.67 -1.96
CA SER A 162 -12.64 18.92 -2.75
C SER A 162 -13.55 19.98 -2.10
N TYR A 163 -13.72 19.92 -0.79
CA TYR A 163 -14.49 20.91 -0.03
C TYR A 163 -13.86 22.31 -0.07
N LYS A 164 -12.55 22.39 0.12
CA LYS A 164 -11.81 23.67 0.16
C LYS A 164 -11.58 24.31 -1.20
N ARG A 165 -11.79 23.59 -2.31
CA ARG A 165 -11.65 24.13 -3.66
C ARG A 165 -10.32 24.90 -3.85
N LYS A 166 -9.19 24.25 -3.60
CA LYS A 166 -7.83 24.80 -3.70
C LYS A 166 -7.43 25.83 -2.64
N LYS A 167 -8.25 26.05 -1.60
CA LYS A 167 -7.86 26.88 -0.44
C LYS A 167 -7.11 26.03 0.58
N GLU A 168 -6.46 26.69 1.54
CA GLU A 168 -5.79 26.02 2.64
C GLU A 168 -6.80 25.28 3.55
N ILE A 169 -6.49 24.02 3.83
CA ILE A 169 -7.21 23.17 4.77
C ILE A 169 -6.70 23.51 6.18
N VAL A 170 -7.60 23.91 7.07
CA VAL A 170 -7.31 24.21 8.47
C VAL A 170 -8.01 23.22 9.39
N LEU A 171 -7.63 23.17 10.67
CA LEU A 171 -8.17 22.23 11.65
C LEU A 171 -9.71 22.32 11.76
N ALA A 172 -10.28 23.51 11.67
CA ALA A 172 -11.73 23.70 11.68
C ALA A 172 -12.45 22.98 10.53
N ASP A 173 -11.82 22.86 9.36
CA ASP A 173 -12.41 22.16 8.23
C ASP A 173 -12.49 20.65 8.48
N ILE A 174 -11.47 20.09 9.13
CA ILE A 174 -11.46 18.68 9.52
C ILE A 174 -12.59 18.42 10.51
N ARG A 175 -12.71 19.25 11.55
CA ARG A 175 -13.79 19.13 12.55
C ARG A 175 -15.19 19.21 11.93
N ASN A 176 -15.37 20.04 10.91
CA ASN A 176 -16.67 20.22 10.26
C ASN A 176 -17.04 19.08 9.29
N LEU A 177 -16.05 18.45 8.64
CA LEU A 177 -16.29 17.45 7.59
C LEU A 177 -16.15 16.02 8.06
N SER A 178 -15.28 15.75 9.02
CA SER A 178 -15.03 14.42 9.56
C SER A 178 -16.05 13.99 10.62
N GLY A 179 -17.22 14.58 10.55
CA GLY A 179 -18.26 14.58 11.60
C GLY A 179 -18.98 13.28 11.91
N ALA A 180 -18.45 12.11 11.54
CA ALA A 180 -19.06 10.85 11.96
C ALA A 180 -18.07 9.69 12.22
N GLU A 181 -16.82 9.76 11.76
CA GLU A 181 -15.90 8.61 11.86
C GLU A 181 -14.60 8.94 12.59
N ILE A 182 -14.21 10.20 12.67
CA ILE A 182 -13.19 10.63 13.62
C ILE A 182 -13.95 11.04 14.88
N ASP A 183 -14.15 10.08 15.74
CA ASP A 183 -14.98 10.15 16.94
C ASP A 183 -14.71 11.46 17.73
N GLU A 184 -15.76 12.22 18.08
CA GLU A 184 -15.65 13.41 18.96
C GLU A 184 -14.81 13.13 20.21
N ASN A 185 -14.76 11.88 20.62
CA ASN A 185 -13.96 11.39 21.72
C ASN A 185 -12.45 11.44 21.45
N ILE A 186 -11.97 11.18 20.19
CA ILE A 186 -10.53 11.29 19.84
C ILE A 186 -10.12 12.77 19.90
N PHE A 187 -10.96 13.68 19.42
CA PHE A 187 -10.71 15.11 19.55
C PHE A 187 -10.62 15.53 21.02
N ALA A 188 -11.58 15.10 21.82
CA ALA A 188 -11.61 15.41 23.25
C ALA A 188 -10.39 14.81 23.98
N LEU A 189 -9.92 13.62 23.58
CA LEU A 189 -8.73 12.99 24.15
C LEU A 189 -7.47 13.78 23.78
N THR A 190 -7.32 14.17 22.51
CA THR A 190 -6.17 14.97 22.05
C THR A 190 -6.11 16.33 22.72
N ASP A 191 -7.26 17.00 22.85
CA ASP A 191 -7.38 18.27 23.58
C ASP A 191 -7.06 18.11 25.08
N ALA A 192 -7.53 17.02 25.72
CA ALA A 192 -7.24 16.73 27.11
C ALA A 192 -5.75 16.47 27.36
N ILE A 193 -5.06 15.78 26.43
CA ILE A 193 -3.61 15.54 26.48
C ILE A 193 -2.84 16.84 26.24
N GLY A 194 -3.21 17.62 25.23
CA GLY A 194 -2.56 18.89 24.89
C GLY A 194 -2.67 19.92 26.02
N ASN A 195 -3.81 19.92 26.72
CA ASN A 195 -4.04 20.78 27.90
C ASN A 195 -3.52 20.19 29.22
N ASN A 196 -2.76 19.10 29.20
CA ASN A 196 -2.25 18.38 30.38
C ASN A 196 -3.35 17.94 31.37
N ASN A 197 -4.58 17.77 30.89
CA ASN A 197 -5.71 17.36 31.71
C ASN A 197 -5.78 15.83 31.82
N LYS A 198 -4.90 15.26 32.66
CA LYS A 198 -4.77 13.80 32.87
C LYS A 198 -6.09 13.12 33.28
N LYS A 199 -6.94 13.80 34.05
CA LYS A 199 -8.21 13.23 34.54
C LYS A 199 -9.19 13.03 33.37
N SER A 200 -9.34 14.01 32.51
CA SER A 200 -10.20 13.94 31.34
C SER A 200 -9.64 12.94 30.32
N ALA A 201 -8.32 12.94 30.09
CA ALA A 201 -7.69 11.99 29.18
C ALA A 201 -7.91 10.53 29.61
N LEU A 202 -7.71 10.21 30.89
CA LEU A 202 -7.95 8.88 31.43
C LEU A 202 -9.42 8.45 31.36
N SER A 203 -10.35 9.36 31.65
CA SER A 203 -11.78 9.09 31.53
C SER A 203 -12.19 8.76 30.10
N LEU A 204 -11.65 9.49 29.11
CA LEU A 204 -11.89 9.23 27.69
C LEU A 204 -11.31 7.90 27.24
N VAL A 205 -10.08 7.56 27.64
CA VAL A 205 -9.47 6.26 27.37
C VAL A 205 -10.31 5.11 27.95
N GLN A 206 -10.78 5.24 29.20
CA GLN A 206 -11.68 4.22 29.78
C GLN A 206 -12.98 4.06 28.99
N LYS A 207 -13.54 5.16 28.49
CA LYS A 207 -14.75 5.15 27.67
C LYS A 207 -14.51 4.43 26.32
N PHE A 208 -13.34 4.62 25.68
CA PHE A 208 -12.93 3.87 24.50
C PHE A 208 -12.81 2.38 24.77
N LEU A 209 -12.13 2.00 25.85
CA LEU A 209 -11.94 0.59 26.20
C LEU A 209 -13.25 -0.12 26.59
N SER A 210 -14.21 0.62 27.17
CA SER A 210 -15.51 0.05 27.57
C SER A 210 -16.56 0.07 26.45
N GLY A 211 -16.39 0.90 25.44
CA GLY A 211 -17.32 1.02 24.31
C GLY A 211 -17.13 -0.03 23.20
N GLY A 212 -16.14 -0.91 23.32
CA GLY A 212 -15.87 -2.03 22.39
C GLY A 212 -15.72 -1.57 20.94
N MET A 213 -14.47 -1.27 20.51
CA MET A 213 -14.13 -1.38 19.10
C MET A 213 -13.96 -2.82 18.73
#